data_82057f440666acdf2bea15a39c6d99b8
#
_entry.id   82057f440666acdf2bea15a39c6d99b8
#
_cell.length_a   1.000
_cell.length_b   1.000
_cell.length_c   1.000
_cell.angle_alpha   90.00
_cell.angle_beta   90.00
_cell.angle_gamma   90.00
#
_symmetry.space_group_name_H-M   'P 1'
#
loop_
_entity.id
_entity.type
_entity.pdbx_description
1 polymer ?
#
loop_
_entity_poly.entity_id
_entity_poly.type
_entity_poly.pdbx_seq_one_letter_code
_entity_poly.pdbx_strand_id
1 'polypeptide(L)'
;MVRATVLYDEAPDPDRYKAHVELCRKVEGATFRHGPAFGAPMGEPKYRYYAEWEFPDRETFKSAARSEEFMATGKDAMEMGGRFTVLFADVE
;
A
#
# COMPACT_ATOMS: atom_id res chain seq x y z
N MET A 1 7.67 13.83 -5.78
CA MET A 1 7.32 12.98 -4.63
C MET A 1 7.36 11.52 -5.03
N VAL A 2 7.44 10.65 -4.05
CA VAL A 2 7.46 9.21 -4.31
C VAL A 2 6.15 8.61 -3.82
N ARG A 3 5.59 7.68 -4.58
CA ARG A 3 4.41 6.94 -4.18
C ARG A 3 4.70 5.44 -4.22
N ALA A 4 4.48 4.78 -3.08
CA ALA A 4 4.53 3.33 -2.99
C ALA A 4 3.08 2.84 -3.06
N THR A 5 2.76 2.11 -4.10
CA THR A 5 1.38 1.72 -4.40
C THR A 5 1.23 0.21 -4.27
N VAL A 6 0.16 -0.22 -3.63
CA VAL A 6 -0.19 -1.64 -3.49
C VAL A 6 -1.54 -1.86 -4.17
N LEU A 7 -1.57 -2.79 -5.10
CA LEU A 7 -2.78 -3.14 -5.84
C LEU A 7 -3.15 -4.58 -5.52
N TYR A 8 -4.33 -4.78 -4.96
CA TYR A 8 -4.80 -6.10 -4.56
C TYR A 8 -5.72 -6.68 -5.64
N ASP A 9 -5.49 -7.94 -5.99
CA ASP A 9 -6.33 -8.64 -6.97
C ASP A 9 -7.76 -8.77 -6.44
N GLU A 10 -7.91 -9.01 -5.13
CA GLU A 10 -9.20 -9.07 -4.47
C GLU A 10 -9.18 -8.20 -3.22
N ALA A 11 -10.35 -7.71 -2.84
CA ALA A 11 -10.47 -6.89 -1.63
C ALA A 11 -10.10 -7.75 -0.41
N PRO A 12 -9.23 -7.25 0.47
CA PRO A 12 -8.90 -7.99 1.70
C PRO A 12 -10.10 -8.04 2.63
N ASP A 13 -10.09 -9.01 3.55
CA ASP A 13 -11.10 -9.10 4.58
C ASP A 13 -11.10 -7.82 5.42
N PRO A 14 -12.23 -7.11 5.55
CA PRO A 14 -12.26 -5.81 6.23
C PRO A 14 -11.75 -5.83 7.66
N ASP A 15 -12.13 -6.84 8.43
CA ASP A 15 -11.73 -6.91 9.83
C ASP A 15 -10.23 -7.19 9.98
N ARG A 16 -9.72 -8.12 9.18
CA ARG A 16 -8.28 -8.43 9.18
C ARG A 16 -7.46 -7.23 8.69
N TYR A 17 -7.98 -6.53 7.68
CA TYR A 17 -7.27 -5.39 7.08
C TYR A 17 -7.12 -4.21 8.03
N LYS A 18 -8.01 -4.04 8.99
CA LYS A 18 -7.90 -2.97 9.99
C LYS A 18 -6.58 -3.03 10.74
N ALA A 19 -6.16 -4.22 11.14
CA ALA A 19 -4.88 -4.41 11.82
C ALA A 19 -3.72 -4.06 10.90
N HIS A 20 -3.81 -4.42 9.62
CA HIS A 20 -2.78 -4.09 8.62
C HIS A 20 -2.66 -2.58 8.43
N VAL A 21 -3.79 -1.88 8.36
CA VAL A 21 -3.80 -0.41 8.21
C VAL A 21 -3.06 0.26 9.37
N GLU A 22 -3.21 -0.25 10.59
CA GLU A 22 -2.51 0.30 11.73
C GLU A 22 -1.00 0.20 11.59
N LEU A 23 -0.51 -0.92 11.08
CA LEU A 23 0.92 -1.07 10.77
C LEU A 23 1.36 -0.10 9.69
N CYS A 24 0.56 0.03 8.64
CA CYS A 24 0.88 0.91 7.52
C CYS A 24 0.97 2.38 7.95
N ARG A 25 0.16 2.81 8.90
CA ARG A 25 0.16 4.19 9.40
C ARG A 25 1.35 4.50 10.29
N LYS A 26 2.08 3.50 10.75
CA LYS A 26 3.29 3.70 11.56
C LYS A 26 4.51 4.04 10.74
N VAL A 27 4.44 3.91 9.43
CA VAL A 27 5.57 4.25 8.55
C VAL A 27 5.76 5.76 8.56
N GLU A 28 6.92 6.20 9.07
CA GLU A 28 7.22 7.61 9.21
C GLU A 28 7.54 8.27 7.89
N GLY A 29 7.20 9.54 7.78
CA GLY A 29 7.49 10.36 6.61
C GLY A 29 6.51 10.18 5.47
N ALA A 30 5.46 9.41 5.67
CA ALA A 30 4.49 9.11 4.63
C ALA A 30 3.07 9.43 5.05
N THR A 31 2.23 9.71 4.07
CA THR A 31 0.79 9.71 4.24
C THR A 31 0.26 8.42 3.64
N PHE A 32 -0.51 7.67 4.42
CA PHE A 32 -1.09 6.40 3.97
C PHE A 32 -2.57 6.56 3.66
N ARG A 33 -2.99 6.06 2.50
CA ARG A 33 -4.39 6.08 2.06
C ARG A 33 -4.73 4.73 1.44
N HIS A 34 -5.99 4.32 1.55
CA HIS A 34 -6.45 3.06 0.98
C HIS A 34 -7.94 3.11 0.69
N GLY A 35 -8.41 2.23 -0.15
CA GLY A 35 -9.82 2.10 -0.46
C GLY A 35 -10.09 1.11 -1.57
N PRO A 36 -11.37 0.77 -1.78
CA PRO A 36 -11.74 -0.14 -2.86
C PRO A 36 -11.66 0.54 -4.22
N ALA A 37 -11.27 -0.23 -5.24
CA ALA A 37 -11.38 0.21 -6.62
C ALA A 37 -12.84 0.02 -7.05
N PHE A 38 -13.46 1.05 -7.60
CA PHE A 38 -14.88 0.98 -7.94
C PHE A 38 -15.14 0.89 -9.44
N GLY A 39 -14.14 1.08 -10.28
CA GLY A 39 -14.36 1.05 -11.71
C GLY A 39 -13.09 1.18 -12.53
N ALA A 40 -13.24 1.03 -13.84
CA ALA A 40 -12.20 1.21 -14.82
C ALA A 40 -12.83 1.79 -16.08
N PRO A 41 -12.03 2.40 -16.99
CA PRO A 41 -12.60 2.99 -18.22
C PRO A 41 -13.31 1.97 -19.09
N MET A 42 -12.85 0.73 -19.09
CA MET A 42 -13.45 -0.34 -19.89
C MET A 42 -13.55 -1.61 -19.07
N GLY A 43 -14.79 -2.06 -18.82
CA GLY A 43 -15.05 -3.28 -18.08
C GLY A 43 -14.74 -3.16 -16.60
N GLU A 44 -14.52 -4.31 -15.98
CA GLU A 44 -14.21 -4.40 -14.55
C GLU A 44 -12.75 -4.05 -14.30
N PRO A 45 -12.43 -3.40 -13.16
CA PRO A 45 -11.03 -3.14 -12.84
C PRO A 45 -10.29 -4.45 -12.58
N LYS A 46 -9.03 -4.50 -13.03
CA LYS A 46 -8.18 -5.66 -12.82
C LYS A 46 -7.88 -5.89 -11.34
N TYR A 47 -7.74 -4.79 -10.60
CA TYR A 47 -7.47 -4.82 -9.17
C TYR A 47 -8.67 -4.30 -8.41
N ARG A 48 -8.96 -4.91 -7.26
CA ARG A 48 -10.19 -4.63 -6.51
C ARG A 48 -9.99 -3.72 -5.32
N TYR A 49 -8.74 -3.53 -4.88
CA TYR A 49 -8.44 -2.70 -3.73
C TYR A 49 -7.11 -1.99 -3.93
N TYR A 50 -6.99 -0.80 -3.36
CA TYR A 50 -5.86 0.10 -3.57
C TYR A 50 -5.34 0.60 -2.24
N ALA A 51 -4.01 0.66 -2.09
CA ALA A 51 -3.36 1.32 -0.96
C ALA A 51 -2.14 2.07 -1.45
N GLU A 52 -1.78 3.14 -0.76
CA GLU A 52 -0.60 3.91 -1.12
C GLU A 52 0.04 4.56 0.09
N TRP A 53 1.37 4.69 0.04
CA TRP A 53 2.12 5.63 0.87
C TRP A 53 2.65 6.72 -0.06
N GLU A 54 2.50 7.97 0.35
CA GLU A 54 3.06 9.10 -0.37
C GLU A 54 4.16 9.73 0.47
N PHE A 55 5.36 9.86 -0.12
CA PHE A 55 6.54 10.43 0.52
C PHE A 55 6.93 11.72 -0.20
N PRO A 56 7.43 12.74 0.52
CA PRO A 56 7.79 14.01 -0.12
C PRO A 56 8.94 13.88 -1.12
N ASP A 57 9.89 12.98 -0.88
CA ASP A 57 11.07 12.84 -1.71
C ASP A 57 11.66 11.42 -1.61
N ARG A 58 12.69 11.17 -2.43
CA ARG A 58 13.39 9.89 -2.48
C ARG A 58 14.14 9.58 -1.19
N GLU A 59 14.71 10.59 -0.55
CA GLU A 59 15.47 10.37 0.69
C GLU A 59 14.59 9.86 1.81
N THR A 60 13.42 10.50 1.97
CA THR A 60 12.44 10.06 2.96
C THR A 60 11.97 8.64 2.67
N PHE A 61 11.69 8.35 1.39
CA PHE A 61 11.29 7.01 0.97
C PHE A 61 12.37 5.98 1.28
N LYS A 62 13.62 6.26 0.94
CA LYS A 62 14.73 5.32 1.19
C LYS A 62 14.89 5.02 2.67
N SER A 63 14.78 6.03 3.50
CA SER A 63 14.84 5.87 4.94
C SER A 63 13.70 4.98 5.46
N ALA A 64 12.49 5.26 5.01
CA ALA A 64 11.30 4.48 5.39
C ALA A 64 11.42 3.02 4.93
N ALA A 65 11.90 2.80 3.71
CA ALA A 65 12.01 1.46 3.13
C ALA A 65 12.95 0.55 3.92
N ARG A 66 13.87 1.12 4.70
CA ARG A 66 14.79 0.37 5.56
C ARG A 66 14.26 0.21 6.98
N SER A 67 13.14 0.83 7.30
CA SER A 67 12.61 0.82 8.66
C SER A 67 11.95 -0.52 9.00
N GLU A 68 11.93 -0.84 10.28
CA GLU A 68 11.23 -2.03 10.77
C GLU A 68 9.73 -1.91 10.52
N GLU A 69 9.19 -0.69 10.61
CA GLU A 69 7.77 -0.42 10.39
C GLU A 69 7.36 -0.78 8.96
N PHE A 70 8.16 -0.38 7.98
CA PHE A 70 7.83 -0.71 6.59
C PHE A 70 7.97 -2.21 6.32
N MET A 71 9.02 -2.83 6.85
CA MET A 71 9.22 -4.28 6.71
C MET A 71 8.09 -5.07 7.37
N ALA A 72 7.59 -4.57 8.50
CA ALA A 72 6.46 -5.21 9.18
C ALA A 72 5.19 -5.20 8.32
N THR A 73 4.96 -4.16 7.53
CA THR A 73 3.81 -4.12 6.62
C THR A 73 3.91 -5.19 5.55
N GLY A 74 5.12 -5.40 5.00
CA GLY A 74 5.36 -6.44 3.99
C GLY A 74 5.13 -7.83 4.54
N LYS A 75 5.64 -8.09 5.74
CA LYS A 75 5.45 -9.37 6.42
C LYS A 75 3.97 -9.63 6.68
N ASP A 76 3.27 -8.62 7.18
CA ASP A 76 1.84 -8.75 7.48
C ASP A 76 1.02 -8.97 6.20
N ALA A 77 1.37 -8.30 5.12
CA ALA A 77 0.71 -8.50 3.82
C ALA A 77 0.84 -9.95 3.36
N MET A 78 2.02 -10.54 3.53
CA MET A 78 2.23 -11.95 3.19
C MET A 78 1.39 -12.87 4.07
N GLU A 79 1.28 -12.55 5.36
CA GLU A 79 0.47 -13.34 6.30
C GLU A 79 -1.02 -13.27 6.01
N MET A 80 -1.50 -12.13 5.50
CA MET A 80 -2.90 -12.01 5.11
C MET A 80 -3.26 -12.92 3.93
N GLY A 81 -2.28 -13.28 3.11
CA GLY A 81 -2.50 -14.06 1.90
C GLY A 81 -3.07 -13.22 0.78
N GLY A 82 -3.49 -13.89 -0.28
CA GLY A 82 -3.99 -13.20 -1.46
C GLY A 82 -2.87 -12.74 -2.38
N ARG A 83 -3.26 -12.14 -3.49
CA ARG A 83 -2.31 -11.63 -4.48
C ARG A 83 -2.32 -10.11 -4.49
N PHE A 84 -1.14 -9.54 -4.54
CA PHE A 84 -1.00 -8.10 -4.65
C PHE A 84 0.23 -7.75 -5.45
N THR A 85 0.21 -6.55 -6.01
CA THR A 85 1.32 -5.99 -6.79
C THR A 85 1.77 -4.71 -6.11
N VAL A 86 3.09 -4.54 -5.96
CA VAL A 86 3.66 -3.34 -5.35
C VAL A 86 4.52 -2.65 -6.38
N LEU A 87 4.41 -1.33 -6.47
CA LEU A 87 5.30 -0.55 -7.30
C LEU A 87 5.66 0.76 -6.61
N PHE A 88 6.84 1.27 -6.94
CA PHE A 88 7.31 2.55 -6.46
C PHE A 88 7.48 3.47 -7.66
N ALA A 89 6.99 4.70 -7.55
CA ALA A 89 7.04 5.63 -8.65
C ALA A 89 7.38 7.05 -8.18
N ASP A 90 8.10 7.78 -9.03
CA ASP A 90 8.20 9.22 -8.87
C ASP A 90 6.97 9.84 -9.52
N VAL A 91 6.30 10.72 -8.79
CA VAL A 91 5.09 11.39 -9.28
C VAL A 91 5.34 12.89 -9.29
N GLU A 92 4.88 13.54 -10.33
CA GLU A 92 4.99 14.97 -10.51
C GLU A 92 3.68 15.67 -10.22
#